data_04c4b60c6510d6b4a0197877c9f1917d
#
_entry.id   04c4b60c6510d6b4a0197877c9f1917d
#
_cell.length_a   1.000
_cell.length_b   1.000
_cell.length_c   1.000
_cell.angle_alpha   90.00
_cell.angle_beta   90.00
_cell.angle_gamma   90.00
#
_symmetry.space_group_name_H-M   'P 1'
#
loop_
_entity.id
_entity.type
_entity.pdbx_description
1 polymer ?
#
loop_
_entity_poly.entity_id
_entity_poly.type
_entity_poly.pdbx_seq_one_letter_code
_entity_poly.pdbx_strand_id
1 'polypeptide(L)' 'MGIARIRMIDFFNAEDSQAFEEEYVKVAGSLLPLATNLIMTRTSDESLLHIAIYNNEQDADAS' A
#
# COMPACT_ATOMS: atom_id res chain seq x y z
N MET A 1 7.39 18.75 4.27
CA MET A 1 8.22 17.54 4.34
C MET A 1 7.33 16.32 4.16
N GLY A 2 7.76 15.38 3.34
CA GLY A 2 6.97 14.18 3.05
C GLY A 2 6.95 13.19 4.20
N ILE A 3 5.85 12.45 4.32
CA ILE A 3 5.65 11.38 5.31
C ILE A 3 5.43 10.07 4.57
N ALA A 4 6.15 9.04 4.94
CA ALA A 4 5.95 7.69 4.39
C ALA A 4 5.29 6.81 5.44
N ARG A 5 4.20 6.14 5.07
CA ARG A 5 3.55 5.12 5.88
C ARG A 5 3.88 3.76 5.29
N ILE A 6 4.49 2.90 6.08
CA ILE A 6 5.00 1.61 5.63
C ILE A 6 4.25 0.50 6.35
N ARG A 7 3.76 -0.49 5.59
CA ARG A 7 3.08 -1.66 6.15
C ARG A 7 3.63 -2.94 5.53
N MET A 8 3.83 -3.94 6.38
CA MET A 8 4.09 -5.31 5.93
C MET A 8 2.76 -6.06 5.98
N ILE A 9 2.41 -6.74 4.91
CA ILE A 9 1.18 -7.52 4.83
C ILE A 9 1.54 -8.97 4.54
N ASP A 10 1.14 -9.87 5.44
CA ASP A 10 1.35 -11.30 5.28
C ASP A 10 0.02 -11.98 4.98
N PHE A 11 0.05 -12.95 4.08
CA PHE A 11 -1.12 -13.72 3.66
C PHE A 11 -0.94 -15.19 4.02
N PHE A 12 -2.04 -15.93 4.06
CA PHE A 12 -1.99 -17.37 4.34
C PHE A 12 -1.37 -18.17 3.20
N ASN A 13 -1.46 -17.66 1.97
CA ASN A 13 -0.92 -18.34 0.80
C ASN A 13 -0.62 -17.34 -0.32
N ALA A 14 0.11 -17.82 -1.34
CA ALA A 14 0.52 -16.98 -2.47
C ALA A 14 -0.67 -16.52 -3.31
N GLU A 15 -1.71 -17.33 -3.42
CA GLU A 15 -2.88 -17.00 -4.22
C GLU A 15 -3.62 -15.80 -3.64
N ASP A 16 -3.81 -15.76 -2.32
CA ASP A 16 -4.44 -14.63 -1.64
C ASP A 16 -3.61 -13.35 -1.81
N SER A 17 -2.30 -13.47 -1.70
CA SER A 17 -1.38 -12.35 -1.90
C SER A 17 -1.50 -11.76 -3.30
N GLN A 18 -1.56 -12.62 -4.30
CA GLN A 18 -1.67 -12.18 -5.70
C GLN A 18 -3.02 -11.53 -5.97
N ALA A 19 -4.10 -12.10 -5.43
CA ALA A 19 -5.45 -11.55 -5.59
C ALA A 19 -5.55 -10.16 -4.96
N PHE A 20 -4.97 -9.98 -3.78
CA PHE A 20 -4.94 -8.69 -3.11
C PHE A 20 -4.18 -7.65 -3.95
N GLU A 21 -3.02 -8.03 -4.47
CA GLU A 21 -2.19 -7.14 -5.27
C GLU A 21 -2.92 -6.65 -6.51
N GLU A 22 -3.58 -7.55 -7.23
CA GLU A 22 -4.35 -7.20 -8.43
C GLU A 22 -5.50 -6.25 -8.11
N GLU A 23 -6.25 -6.52 -7.04
CA GLU A 23 -7.36 -5.67 -6.64
C GLU A 23 -6.87 -4.31 -6.15
N TYR A 24 -5.79 -4.29 -5.41
CA TYR A 24 -5.22 -3.03 -4.89
C TYR A 24 -4.80 -2.09 -6.01
N VAL A 25 -4.18 -2.62 -7.06
CA VAL A 25 -3.75 -1.79 -8.20
C VAL A 25 -4.94 -1.08 -8.84
N LYS A 26 -6.10 -1.73 -8.88
CA LYS A 26 -7.31 -1.14 -9.46
C LYS A 26 -7.91 -0.01 -8.63
N VAL A 27 -7.81 -0.10 -7.30
CA VAL A 27 -8.56 0.80 -6.41
C VAL A 27 -7.70 1.75 -5.59
N ALA A 28 -6.38 1.61 -5.64
CA ALA A 28 -5.48 2.36 -4.78
C ALA A 28 -5.66 3.88 -4.85
N GLY A 29 -5.82 4.41 -6.05
CA GLY A 29 -6.02 5.85 -6.24
C GLY A 29 -7.30 6.38 -5.61
N SER A 30 -8.34 5.54 -5.52
CA SER A 30 -9.60 5.90 -4.89
C SER A 30 -9.54 5.74 -3.37
N LEU A 31 -8.80 4.73 -2.88
CA LEU A 31 -8.69 4.46 -1.46
C LEU A 31 -7.80 5.46 -0.73
N LEU A 32 -6.73 5.91 -1.39
CA LEU A 32 -5.75 6.80 -0.79
C LEU A 32 -5.52 8.04 -1.67
N PRO A 33 -6.55 8.87 -1.83
CA PRO A 33 -6.48 10.01 -2.76
C PRO A 33 -5.49 11.09 -2.35
N LEU A 34 -5.12 11.16 -1.07
CA LEU A 34 -4.16 12.16 -0.59
C LEU A 34 -2.71 11.69 -0.69
N ALA A 35 -2.47 10.43 -1.02
CA ALA A 35 -1.12 9.93 -1.19
C ALA A 35 -0.52 10.47 -2.49
N THR A 36 0.71 10.97 -2.42
CA THR A 36 1.42 11.46 -3.60
C THR A 36 2.06 10.35 -4.38
N ASN A 37 2.43 9.27 -3.70
CA ASN A 37 2.99 8.06 -4.30
C ASN A 37 2.54 6.84 -3.53
N LEU A 38 2.33 5.74 -4.26
CA LEU A 38 2.01 4.44 -3.69
C LEU A 38 2.96 3.42 -4.27
N ILE A 39 3.61 2.66 -3.40
CA ILE A 39 4.56 1.63 -3.80
C ILE A 39 4.15 0.32 -3.16
N MET A 40 4.09 -0.73 -3.97
CA MET A 40 3.83 -2.08 -3.49
C MET A 40 4.94 -2.98 -3.99
N THR A 41 5.62 -3.64 -3.08
CA THR A 41 6.74 -4.52 -3.40
C THR A 41 6.49 -5.89 -2.79
N ARG A 42 6.69 -6.94 -3.60
CA ARG A 42 6.59 -8.30 -3.10
C ARG A 42 7.88 -8.67 -2.40
N THR A 43 7.79 -9.05 -1.12
CA THR A 43 8.94 -9.47 -0.32
C THR A 43 9.09 -10.99 -0.27
N SER A 44 7.99 -11.73 -0.51
CA SER A 44 7.97 -13.17 -0.68
C SER A 44 6.68 -13.57 -1.39
N ASP A 45 6.47 -14.86 -1.65
CA ASP A 45 5.25 -15.33 -2.31
C ASP A 45 3.98 -15.01 -1.50
N GLU A 46 4.12 -14.85 -0.19
CA GLU A 46 3.00 -14.65 0.72
C GLU A 46 3.03 -13.29 1.42
N SER A 47 3.98 -12.41 1.08
CA SER A 47 4.14 -11.14 1.77
C SER A 47 4.34 -9.98 0.81
N LEU A 48 3.75 -8.83 1.17
CA LEU A 48 3.87 -7.59 0.42
C LEU A 48 4.32 -6.48 1.36
N LEU A 49 5.14 -5.56 0.84
CA LEU A 49 5.49 -4.32 1.52
C LEU A 49 4.75 -3.18 0.84
N HIS A 50 3.97 -2.43 1.60
CA HIS A 50 3.19 -1.31 1.10
C HIS A 50 3.74 -0.01 1.66
N ILE A 51 3.99 0.95 0.79
CA ILE A 51 4.48 2.28 1.16
C ILE A 51 3.58 3.33 0.54
N ALA A 52 2.98 4.18 1.38
CA ALA A 52 2.21 5.32 0.93
C ALA A 52 2.92 6.61 1.35
N ILE A 53 3.14 7.51 0.41
CA ILE A 53 3.84 8.76 0.66
C ILE A 53 2.86 9.91 0.58
N TYR A 54 2.88 10.79 1.59
CA TYR A 54 1.99 11.94 1.71
C TYR A 54 2.80 13.22 1.84
N ASN A 55 2.19 14.35 1.54
CA ASN A 55 2.84 15.66 1.66
C ASN A 55 3.14 16.02 3.11
N ASN A 56 2.29 15.58 4.05
CA ASN A 56 2.41 15.90 5.45
C ASN A 56 1.67 14.87 6.30
N GLU A 57 1.86 14.95 7.61
CA GLU A 57 1.25 14.03 8.56
C GLU A 57 -0.28 14.13 8.57
N GLN A 58 -0.81 15.33 8.41
CA GLN A 58 -2.25 15.55 8.40
C GLN A 58 -2.92 14.78 7.25
N ASP A 59 -2.33 14.81 6.05
CA ASP A 59 -2.85 14.07 4.91
C ASP A 59 -2.75 12.57 5.14
N ALA A 60 -1.68 12.09 5.75
CA ALA A 60 -1.51 10.69 6.08
C ALA A 60 -2.58 10.20 7.07
N ASP A 61 -2.88 11.03 8.08
CA ASP A 61 -3.87 10.69 9.09
C ASP A 61 -5.30 10.70 8.54
N ALA A 62 -5.56 11.52 7.53
CA ALA A 62 -6.88 11.65 6.90
C ALA A 62 -7.20 10.49 5.94
N SER A 63 -6.21 9.67 5.61
CA SER A 63 -6.38 8.57 4.63
C SER A 63 -6.80 7.27 5.27
#